data_5eecfed8fc605c3daa4af80164bb04f8
#
_entry.id   5eecfed8fc605c3daa4af80164bb04f8
#
_cell.length_a   1.000
_cell.length_b   1.000
_cell.length_c   1.000
_cell.angle_alpha   90.00
_cell.angle_beta   90.00
_cell.angle_gamma   90.00
#
_symmetry.space_group_name_H-M   'P 1'
#
loop_
_entity.id
_entity.type
_entity.pdbx_description
1 polymer ?
#
loop_
_entity_poly.entity_id
_entity_poly.type
_entity_poly.pdbx_seq_one_letter_code
_entity_poly.pdbx_strand_id
1 'polypeptide(L)'
;MPLEEYRKKRRFDVTPEPAGAKAPKTRGKGLGYVVQKHRATALHYDFRLEWNGVLLSWAIPKGPSVDPAVKRLASHVEDHPLEYATFEGIIPAAEYGGGTVMVWDRGTWTPESPDVDAALKKGDLKFTLHGEKLKGSWVLVRTKGWGGSSKPSWLLIKHRDDFASDEDVAETRPRSVVSNRLLTQIAIDEGGDVEKASTGDPVAEVEKLLKTPKLLQRRQKDSPAVWHSRPRGAKSEEHEQKISMEVKSGEAPGAASRSQAAKPPHAPSKKSPAFSFPVPVSNPNKVFWPEEAWTKGDLVAFYAGVFEKLRPWVEDRPLSLERCPDGLGGECFYQKEKPSSLPPGTPTVVVRHGKDRKVTNTVVGGKLETQLALANLGCIATHVWGSRADELDKPDWGCFDLDPDSGLITDAVGAALKVKQALDALELVSYVKTSGGKGLHVFVPIVRGPDTEAVTWFAKTLGTRLAAAWPKDLTMEMRIAARKGRVFLDSFRNAFGQTVVSPYSVRRRPHAPVSTPLAWSEVVPSLRAEDFTIGNFAARLKKRDPWAGFFRRRQALEPALEALKRL
;
A
#
# COMPACT_ATOMS: atom_id res chain seq x y z
N MET A 1 -11.93 -31.81 -3.14
CA MET A 1 -13.15 -31.48 -2.37
C MET A 1 -13.18 -29.97 -2.13
N PRO A 2 -14.35 -29.32 -2.02
CA PRO A 2 -14.43 -27.85 -1.97
C PRO A 2 -13.63 -27.18 -0.85
N LEU A 3 -13.34 -27.87 0.27
CA LEU A 3 -12.63 -27.31 1.44
C LEU A 3 -11.15 -27.71 1.56
N GLU A 4 -10.53 -28.28 0.53
CA GLU A 4 -9.11 -28.70 0.61
C GLU A 4 -8.16 -27.50 0.74
N GLU A 5 -8.41 -26.44 -0.03
CA GLU A 5 -7.58 -25.24 0.02
C GLU A 5 -7.73 -24.50 1.36
N TYR A 6 -8.94 -24.46 1.90
CA TYR A 6 -9.23 -23.92 3.23
C TYR A 6 -8.43 -24.66 4.31
N ARG A 7 -8.46 -26.01 4.28
CA ARG A 7 -7.77 -26.83 5.28
C ARG A 7 -6.25 -26.79 5.17
N LYS A 8 -5.70 -26.68 3.97
CA LYS A 8 -4.25 -26.56 3.74
C LYS A 8 -3.63 -25.29 4.31
N LYS A 9 -4.41 -24.23 4.47
CA LYS A 9 -3.95 -22.91 4.93
C LYS A 9 -4.07 -22.71 6.44
N ARG A 10 -4.60 -23.70 7.20
CA ARG A 10 -4.93 -23.52 8.62
C ARG A 10 -4.41 -24.65 9.48
N ARG A 11 -4.00 -24.30 10.69
CA ARG A 11 -3.63 -25.23 11.76
C ARG A 11 -4.70 -25.20 12.83
N PHE A 12 -5.65 -26.15 12.76
CA PHE A 12 -6.83 -26.20 13.63
C PHE A 12 -6.54 -26.58 15.09
N ASP A 13 -5.32 -26.98 15.39
CA ASP A 13 -4.78 -27.11 16.74
C ASP A 13 -4.39 -25.76 17.36
N VAL A 14 -4.22 -24.71 16.57
CA VAL A 14 -3.75 -23.38 16.97
C VAL A 14 -4.82 -22.30 16.77
N THR A 15 -5.62 -22.39 15.68
CA THR A 15 -6.67 -21.39 15.37
C THR A 15 -8.04 -21.82 15.91
N PRO A 16 -8.86 -20.87 16.46
CA PRO A 16 -10.25 -21.16 16.85
C PRO A 16 -11.22 -21.28 15.67
N GLU A 17 -10.73 -21.15 14.44
CA GLU A 17 -11.55 -21.27 13.23
C GLU A 17 -12.14 -22.67 13.08
N PRO A 18 -13.41 -22.81 12.59
CA PRO A 18 -14.05 -24.09 12.41
C PRO A 18 -13.36 -24.96 11.34
N ALA A 19 -13.07 -26.21 11.65
CA ALA A 19 -12.44 -27.15 10.72
C ALA A 19 -13.39 -27.72 9.64
N GLY A 20 -14.70 -27.46 9.74
CA GLY A 20 -15.71 -27.96 8.82
C GLY A 20 -15.95 -29.49 8.94
N ALA A 21 -16.23 -29.96 10.13
CA ALA A 21 -16.32 -31.40 10.40
C ALA A 21 -17.66 -32.07 10.04
N LYS A 22 -18.79 -31.35 10.03
CA LYS A 22 -20.11 -31.85 9.57
C LYS A 22 -21.03 -30.68 9.20
N ALA A 23 -21.80 -30.84 8.12
CA ALA A 23 -22.87 -29.90 7.82
C ALA A 23 -23.88 -29.83 8.97
N PRO A 24 -24.34 -28.64 9.41
CA PRO A 24 -25.31 -28.52 10.49
C PRO A 24 -26.60 -29.24 10.12
N LYS A 25 -27.18 -30.00 11.11
CA LYS A 25 -28.37 -30.82 10.92
C LYS A 25 -29.67 -30.02 10.79
N THR A 26 -29.68 -28.73 11.02
CA THR A 26 -30.85 -27.86 10.93
C THR A 26 -30.61 -26.77 9.87
N ARG A 27 -31.10 -27.00 8.66
CA ARG A 27 -31.24 -25.93 7.66
C ARG A 27 -32.46 -25.07 8.03
N GLY A 28 -32.25 -23.79 8.31
CA GLY A 28 -33.31 -22.79 8.23
C GLY A 28 -33.91 -22.78 6.81
N LYS A 29 -35.12 -22.24 6.65
CA LYS A 29 -35.73 -22.06 5.32
C LYS A 29 -34.95 -20.99 4.55
N GLY A 30 -34.12 -21.38 3.59
CA GLY A 30 -33.37 -20.50 2.67
C GLY A 30 -31.85 -20.67 2.71
N LEU A 31 -31.17 -20.15 1.70
CA LEU A 31 -29.70 -20.12 1.61
C LEU A 31 -29.15 -18.99 2.49
N GLY A 32 -28.18 -19.30 3.34
CA GLY A 32 -27.55 -18.33 4.22
C GLY A 32 -26.54 -17.42 3.53
N TYR A 33 -26.36 -16.20 4.02
CA TYR A 33 -25.21 -15.38 3.72
C TYR A 33 -24.66 -14.70 4.97
N VAL A 34 -23.39 -14.32 4.93
CA VAL A 34 -22.72 -13.58 5.98
C VAL A 34 -21.71 -12.59 5.38
N VAL A 35 -21.57 -11.45 6.03
CA VAL A 35 -20.46 -10.51 5.81
C VAL A 35 -19.67 -10.40 7.09
N GLN A 36 -18.40 -10.77 7.04
CA GLN A 36 -17.50 -10.64 8.19
C GLN A 36 -16.54 -9.48 7.96
N LYS A 37 -16.54 -8.50 8.86
CA LYS A 37 -15.56 -7.42 8.90
C LYS A 37 -14.30 -7.97 9.55
N HIS A 38 -13.19 -7.94 8.82
CA HIS A 38 -11.95 -8.59 9.23
C HIS A 38 -10.78 -7.60 9.19
N ARG A 39 -10.16 -7.39 10.34
CA ARG A 39 -8.95 -6.59 10.47
C ARG A 39 -7.73 -7.51 10.56
N ALA A 40 -7.36 -8.08 9.42
CA ALA A 40 -6.11 -8.83 9.22
C ALA A 40 -4.93 -7.86 8.94
N THR A 41 -4.05 -8.17 8.01
CA THR A 41 -2.99 -7.23 7.55
C THR A 41 -3.59 -5.91 7.05
N ALA A 42 -4.73 -5.99 6.36
CA ALA A 42 -5.53 -4.82 5.96
C ALA A 42 -7.00 -5.06 6.33
N LEU A 43 -7.74 -3.97 6.57
CA LEU A 43 -9.19 -4.06 6.77
C LEU A 43 -9.86 -4.51 5.46
N HIS A 44 -10.74 -5.50 5.56
CA HIS A 44 -11.60 -5.94 4.47
C HIS A 44 -12.89 -6.55 5.02
N TYR A 45 -13.81 -6.81 4.13
CA TYR A 45 -15.08 -7.46 4.44
C TYR A 45 -15.17 -8.75 3.61
N ASP A 46 -15.29 -9.88 4.30
CA ASP A 46 -15.49 -11.17 3.66
C ASP A 46 -16.98 -11.38 3.42
N PHE A 47 -17.39 -11.29 2.17
CA PHE A 47 -18.76 -11.55 1.70
C PHE A 47 -18.89 -13.02 1.31
N ARG A 48 -19.81 -13.73 1.93
CA ARG A 48 -19.95 -15.17 1.76
C ARG A 48 -21.40 -15.56 1.49
N LEU A 49 -21.61 -16.39 0.48
CA LEU A 49 -22.90 -16.94 0.07
C LEU A 49 -22.90 -18.47 0.23
N GLU A 50 -23.88 -19.00 0.97
CA GLU A 50 -24.09 -20.46 1.07
C GLU A 50 -24.50 -21.03 -0.28
N TRP A 51 -23.72 -21.99 -0.78
CA TRP A 51 -24.05 -22.74 -1.99
C TRP A 51 -23.41 -24.12 -1.94
N ASN A 52 -24.14 -25.18 -2.34
CA ASN A 52 -23.64 -26.56 -2.42
C ASN A 52 -22.91 -27.05 -1.14
N GLY A 53 -23.36 -26.58 0.05
CA GLY A 53 -22.84 -27.04 1.35
C GLY A 53 -21.55 -26.34 1.80
N VAL A 54 -21.14 -25.28 1.13
CA VAL A 54 -20.01 -24.41 1.49
C VAL A 54 -20.43 -22.93 1.45
N LEU A 55 -19.55 -22.06 1.95
CA LEU A 55 -19.63 -20.61 1.81
C LEU A 55 -18.70 -20.17 0.68
N LEU A 56 -19.24 -19.90 -0.51
CA LEU A 56 -18.53 -19.20 -1.57
C LEU A 56 -18.10 -17.84 -1.07
N SER A 57 -16.82 -17.45 -1.23
CA SER A 57 -16.26 -16.34 -0.47
C SER A 57 -15.53 -15.31 -1.35
N TRP A 58 -15.78 -14.02 -1.07
CA TRP A 58 -15.11 -12.89 -1.71
C TRP A 58 -14.64 -11.87 -0.67
N ALA A 59 -13.35 -11.51 -0.70
CA ALA A 59 -12.80 -10.42 0.10
C ALA A 59 -13.04 -9.06 -0.60
N ILE A 60 -13.66 -8.11 0.12
CA ILE A 60 -14.02 -6.77 -0.38
C ILE A 60 -13.23 -5.73 0.43
N PRO A 61 -12.12 -5.16 -0.09
CA PRO A 61 -11.22 -4.30 0.67
C PRO A 61 -11.86 -3.01 1.21
N LYS A 62 -12.89 -2.50 0.55
CA LYS A 62 -13.60 -1.26 0.96
C LYS A 62 -15.00 -1.51 1.51
N GLY A 63 -15.33 -2.78 1.81
CA GLY A 63 -16.67 -3.17 2.23
C GLY A 63 -17.73 -3.06 1.12
N PRO A 64 -18.93 -3.63 1.33
CA PRO A 64 -20.07 -3.45 0.43
C PRO A 64 -20.57 -2.00 0.44
N SER A 65 -21.22 -1.56 -0.64
CA SER A 65 -21.86 -0.24 -0.73
C SER A 65 -23.29 -0.40 -1.20
N VAL A 66 -24.21 0.28 -0.56
CA VAL A 66 -25.63 0.32 -0.97
C VAL A 66 -25.91 1.38 -2.03
N ASP A 67 -24.89 2.13 -2.45
CA ASP A 67 -24.96 3.07 -3.58
C ASP A 67 -24.75 2.34 -4.91
N PRO A 68 -25.74 2.33 -5.83
CA PRO A 68 -25.63 1.72 -7.14
C PRO A 68 -24.56 2.32 -8.06
N ALA A 69 -24.11 3.54 -7.78
CA ALA A 69 -23.01 4.18 -8.52
C ALA A 69 -21.63 3.62 -8.12
N VAL A 70 -21.53 2.96 -6.97
CA VAL A 70 -20.28 2.45 -6.40
C VAL A 70 -20.09 0.98 -6.73
N LYS A 71 -19.03 0.66 -7.46
CA LYS A 71 -18.60 -0.71 -7.75
C LYS A 71 -17.48 -1.10 -6.79
N ARG A 72 -17.68 -2.15 -6.00
CA ARG A 72 -16.70 -2.64 -5.04
C ARG A 72 -15.93 -3.83 -5.59
N LEU A 73 -14.59 -3.74 -5.59
CA LEU A 73 -13.74 -4.88 -5.91
C LEU A 73 -14.03 -6.02 -4.93
N ALA A 74 -14.23 -7.21 -5.46
CA ALA A 74 -14.46 -8.45 -4.72
C ALA A 74 -13.49 -9.51 -5.23
N SER A 75 -12.51 -9.89 -4.42
CA SER A 75 -11.52 -10.90 -4.77
C SER A 75 -12.03 -12.27 -4.34
N HIS A 76 -12.25 -13.19 -5.28
CA HIS A 76 -12.65 -14.55 -4.97
C HIS A 76 -11.53 -15.26 -4.21
N VAL A 77 -11.86 -15.81 -3.07
CA VAL A 77 -10.95 -16.55 -2.18
C VAL A 77 -11.41 -17.99 -2.02
N GLU A 78 -10.75 -18.78 -1.19
CA GLU A 78 -11.15 -20.17 -0.94
C GLU A 78 -12.55 -20.25 -0.30
N ASP A 79 -13.28 -21.34 -0.62
CA ASP A 79 -14.55 -21.63 0.02
C ASP A 79 -14.36 -21.99 1.50
N HIS A 80 -15.33 -21.58 2.34
CA HIS A 80 -15.29 -21.80 3.78
C HIS A 80 -16.39 -22.78 4.21
N PRO A 81 -16.22 -23.47 5.36
CA PRO A 81 -17.28 -24.33 5.91
C PRO A 81 -18.47 -23.48 6.40
N LEU A 82 -19.67 -24.07 6.42
CA LEU A 82 -20.90 -23.37 6.85
C LEU A 82 -20.81 -22.85 8.29
N GLU A 83 -20.13 -23.57 9.16
CA GLU A 83 -19.91 -23.18 10.57
C GLU A 83 -19.15 -21.85 10.69
N TYR A 84 -18.39 -21.47 9.68
CA TYR A 84 -17.64 -20.21 9.66
C TYR A 84 -18.56 -18.97 9.64
N ALA A 85 -19.82 -19.13 9.21
CA ALA A 85 -20.79 -18.03 9.16
C ALA A 85 -21.05 -17.37 10.54
N THR A 86 -20.80 -18.08 11.63
CA THR A 86 -21.01 -17.58 13.00
C THR A 86 -19.69 -17.22 13.70
N PHE A 87 -18.57 -17.35 13.02
CA PHE A 87 -17.26 -17.09 13.61
C PHE A 87 -17.05 -15.58 13.84
N GLU A 88 -16.88 -15.21 15.10
CA GLU A 88 -16.49 -13.88 15.57
C GLU A 88 -15.44 -14.07 16.67
N GLY A 89 -14.26 -13.39 16.54
CA GLY A 89 -13.18 -13.57 17.50
C GLY A 89 -11.80 -13.24 16.91
N ILE A 90 -10.75 -13.82 17.52
CA ILE A 90 -9.36 -13.56 17.15
C ILE A 90 -8.77 -14.76 16.43
N ILE A 91 -8.21 -14.52 15.24
CA ILE A 91 -7.30 -15.45 14.56
C ILE A 91 -5.88 -15.08 15.00
N PRO A 92 -5.08 -16.01 15.55
CA PRO A 92 -3.73 -15.72 16.01
C PRO A 92 -2.85 -15.06 14.93
N ALA A 93 -2.01 -14.11 15.32
CA ALA A 93 -1.23 -13.27 14.38
C ALA A 93 -0.27 -14.06 13.48
N ALA A 94 0.19 -15.23 13.93
CA ALA A 94 1.07 -16.11 13.17
C ALA A 94 0.34 -17.04 12.18
N GLU A 95 -1.00 -17.07 12.24
CA GLU A 95 -1.83 -17.91 11.37
C GLU A 95 -2.28 -17.15 10.11
N TYR A 96 -2.64 -17.91 9.08
CA TYR A 96 -3.17 -17.35 7.84
C TYR A 96 -4.45 -16.53 8.13
N GLY A 97 -4.46 -15.26 7.74
CA GLY A 97 -5.56 -14.36 8.04
C GLY A 97 -5.55 -13.78 9.46
N GLY A 98 -4.44 -13.88 10.21
CA GLY A 98 -4.33 -13.41 11.60
C GLY A 98 -4.87 -11.99 11.83
N GLY A 99 -5.80 -11.86 12.79
CA GLY A 99 -6.48 -10.60 13.11
C GLY A 99 -7.82 -10.78 13.79
N THR A 100 -8.58 -9.69 13.92
CA THR A 100 -9.90 -9.66 14.55
C THR A 100 -11.00 -9.79 13.52
N VAL A 101 -11.92 -10.72 13.74
CA VAL A 101 -13.07 -11.00 12.87
C VAL A 101 -14.38 -10.67 13.62
N MET A 102 -15.30 -10.01 12.94
CA MET A 102 -16.64 -9.66 13.43
C MET A 102 -17.70 -10.05 12.42
N VAL A 103 -18.80 -10.65 12.85
CA VAL A 103 -19.99 -10.86 12.01
C VAL A 103 -20.71 -9.53 11.83
N TRP A 104 -20.36 -8.81 10.73
CA TRP A 104 -20.84 -7.46 10.47
C TRP A 104 -22.28 -7.44 9.94
N ASP A 105 -22.64 -8.41 9.06
CA ASP A 105 -24.02 -8.60 8.57
C ASP A 105 -24.29 -10.08 8.31
N ARG A 106 -25.55 -10.47 8.37
CA ARG A 106 -26.02 -11.84 8.08
C ARG A 106 -27.48 -11.86 7.66
N GLY A 107 -27.88 -12.94 7.03
CA GLY A 107 -29.25 -13.15 6.60
C GLY A 107 -29.38 -14.32 5.65
N THR A 108 -30.38 -14.24 4.77
CA THR A 108 -30.56 -15.18 3.66
C THR A 108 -30.41 -14.47 2.32
N TRP A 109 -30.12 -15.24 1.29
CA TRP A 109 -30.07 -14.75 -0.07
C TRP A 109 -30.91 -15.62 -1.00
N THR A 110 -31.40 -15.02 -2.06
CA THR A 110 -32.18 -15.67 -3.10
C THR A 110 -31.50 -15.43 -4.45
N PRO A 111 -31.09 -16.48 -5.19
CA PRO A 111 -30.58 -16.29 -6.53
C PRO A 111 -31.69 -15.76 -7.45
N GLU A 112 -31.36 -14.77 -8.27
CA GLU A 112 -32.22 -14.26 -9.34
C GLU A 112 -31.98 -15.03 -10.66
N SER A 113 -30.90 -15.82 -10.70
CA SER A 113 -30.58 -16.71 -11.83
C SER A 113 -31.10 -18.11 -11.54
N PRO A 114 -31.77 -18.78 -12.49
CA PRO A 114 -32.31 -20.13 -12.29
C PRO A 114 -31.23 -21.20 -12.08
N ASP A 115 -30.02 -20.98 -12.60
CA ASP A 115 -28.85 -21.84 -12.46
C ASP A 115 -27.66 -21.01 -11.94
N VAL A 116 -27.36 -21.20 -10.66
CA VAL A 116 -26.28 -20.49 -9.96
C VAL A 116 -24.90 -20.91 -10.45
N ASP A 117 -24.70 -22.19 -10.74
CA ASP A 117 -23.41 -22.70 -11.22
C ASP A 117 -23.08 -22.18 -12.63
N ALA A 118 -24.08 -22.14 -13.52
CA ALA A 118 -23.94 -21.51 -14.83
C ALA A 118 -23.67 -20.01 -14.72
N ALA A 119 -24.33 -19.29 -13.81
CA ALA A 119 -24.12 -17.87 -13.55
C ALA A 119 -22.71 -17.58 -13.02
N LEU A 120 -22.21 -18.37 -12.07
CA LEU A 120 -20.84 -18.30 -11.55
C LEU A 120 -19.80 -18.59 -12.66
N LYS A 121 -20.02 -19.61 -13.49
CA LYS A 121 -19.16 -19.94 -14.63
C LYS A 121 -19.12 -18.83 -15.67
N LYS A 122 -20.26 -18.22 -15.96
CA LYS A 122 -20.39 -17.06 -16.84
C LYS A 122 -19.72 -15.82 -16.22
N GLY A 123 -19.75 -15.70 -14.89
CA GLY A 123 -19.24 -14.54 -14.16
C GLY A 123 -20.26 -13.40 -14.05
N ASP A 124 -21.53 -13.72 -13.90
CA ASP A 124 -22.65 -12.77 -13.76
C ASP A 124 -23.69 -13.41 -12.84
N LEU A 125 -23.49 -13.29 -11.52
CA LEU A 125 -24.39 -13.82 -10.51
C LEU A 125 -25.24 -12.69 -9.93
N LYS A 126 -26.55 -12.71 -10.21
CA LYS A 126 -27.56 -11.80 -9.67
C LYS A 126 -28.31 -12.47 -8.52
N PHE A 127 -28.55 -11.70 -7.46
CA PHE A 127 -29.19 -12.23 -6.25
C PHE A 127 -29.82 -11.12 -5.40
N THR A 128 -30.80 -11.49 -4.61
CA THR A 128 -31.42 -10.63 -3.61
C THR A 128 -30.95 -11.01 -2.21
N LEU A 129 -30.52 -10.02 -1.41
CA LEU A 129 -30.15 -10.16 -0.01
C LEU A 129 -31.32 -9.79 0.91
N HIS A 130 -31.50 -10.59 1.97
CA HIS A 130 -32.46 -10.39 3.05
C HIS A 130 -31.70 -10.35 4.39
N GLY A 131 -30.83 -9.33 4.55
CA GLY A 131 -29.97 -9.17 5.70
C GLY A 131 -30.48 -8.17 6.74
N GLU A 132 -29.73 -8.07 7.81
CA GLU A 132 -29.98 -7.06 8.84
C GLU A 132 -29.58 -5.65 8.34
N LYS A 133 -28.44 -5.55 7.62
CA LYS A 133 -27.92 -4.31 7.06
C LYS A 133 -28.07 -4.23 5.55
N LEU A 134 -27.70 -5.29 4.82
CA LEU A 134 -27.76 -5.31 3.36
C LEU A 134 -29.05 -5.99 2.88
N LYS A 135 -29.78 -5.28 2.02
CA LYS A 135 -31.07 -5.74 1.48
C LYS A 135 -31.17 -5.50 -0.01
N GLY A 136 -32.16 -6.16 -0.65
CA GLY A 136 -32.51 -5.95 -2.05
C GLY A 136 -31.56 -6.62 -3.04
N SER A 137 -31.62 -6.18 -4.29
CA SER A 137 -30.96 -6.82 -5.44
C SER A 137 -29.51 -6.38 -5.61
N TRP A 138 -28.64 -7.35 -5.91
CA TRP A 138 -27.21 -7.21 -6.07
C TRP A 138 -26.69 -8.05 -7.24
N VAL A 139 -25.50 -7.73 -7.72
CA VAL A 139 -24.79 -8.55 -8.70
C VAL A 139 -23.31 -8.68 -8.38
N LEU A 140 -22.78 -9.88 -8.56
CA LEU A 140 -21.34 -10.16 -8.65
C LEU A 140 -20.98 -10.38 -10.12
N VAL A 141 -20.16 -9.46 -10.67
CA VAL A 141 -19.72 -9.51 -12.07
C VAL A 141 -18.22 -9.78 -12.13
N ARG A 142 -17.85 -10.84 -12.87
CA ARG A 142 -16.44 -11.19 -13.10
C ARG A 142 -15.86 -10.32 -14.22
N THR A 143 -14.77 -9.62 -13.93
CA THR A 143 -14.06 -8.80 -14.91
C THR A 143 -12.94 -9.58 -15.57
N LYS A 144 -12.68 -9.31 -16.85
CA LYS A 144 -11.53 -9.85 -17.59
C LYS A 144 -10.24 -9.11 -17.16
N GLY A 145 -9.82 -9.30 -15.90
CA GLY A 145 -8.61 -8.71 -15.34
C GLY A 145 -8.72 -7.19 -15.10
N TRP A 146 -8.72 -6.77 -13.85
CA TRP A 146 -8.50 -5.38 -13.47
C TRP A 146 -7.08 -5.27 -12.89
N GLY A 147 -6.31 -4.28 -13.36
CA GLY A 147 -4.99 -3.96 -12.80
C GLY A 147 -3.89 -4.98 -13.12
N GLY A 148 -3.97 -5.72 -14.24
CA GLY A 148 -2.89 -6.63 -14.67
C GLY A 148 -2.81 -7.96 -13.90
N SER A 149 -3.76 -8.25 -13.00
CA SER A 149 -3.86 -9.53 -12.32
C SER A 149 -4.36 -10.61 -13.26
N SER A 150 -3.67 -11.77 -13.30
CA SER A 150 -4.11 -12.95 -14.05
C SER A 150 -5.26 -13.70 -13.38
N LYS A 151 -5.58 -13.37 -12.13
CA LYS A 151 -6.74 -13.92 -11.43
C LYS A 151 -7.98 -13.09 -11.79
N PRO A 152 -9.11 -13.74 -12.17
CA PRO A 152 -10.36 -13.03 -12.41
C PRO A 152 -10.74 -12.25 -11.15
N SER A 153 -10.93 -10.94 -11.27
CA SER A 153 -11.47 -10.10 -10.22
C SER A 153 -12.98 -10.00 -10.41
N TRP A 154 -13.71 -9.87 -9.31
CA TRP A 154 -15.15 -9.66 -9.34
C TRP A 154 -15.47 -8.24 -8.85
N LEU A 155 -16.63 -7.76 -9.21
CA LEU A 155 -17.21 -6.52 -8.70
C LEU A 155 -18.53 -6.85 -8.00
N LEU A 156 -18.69 -6.43 -6.76
CA LEU A 156 -19.96 -6.40 -6.07
C LEU A 156 -20.63 -5.05 -6.34
N ILE A 157 -21.87 -5.08 -6.84
CA ILE A 157 -22.62 -3.89 -7.23
C ILE A 157 -24.04 -4.00 -6.71
N LYS A 158 -24.55 -2.94 -6.08
CA LYS A 158 -25.94 -2.79 -5.69
C LYS A 158 -26.79 -2.42 -6.91
N HIS A 159 -27.91 -3.07 -7.12
CA HIS A 159 -28.91 -2.60 -8.09
C HIS A 159 -29.74 -1.44 -7.54
N ARG A 160 -30.36 -0.68 -8.42
CA ARG A 160 -31.33 0.36 -8.06
C ARG A 160 -32.65 -0.28 -7.66
N ASP A 161 -32.99 -0.17 -6.39
CA ASP A 161 -34.23 -0.64 -5.77
C ASP A 161 -34.52 0.20 -4.53
N ASP A 162 -35.58 -0.10 -3.79
CA ASP A 162 -36.01 0.64 -2.59
C ASP A 162 -35.02 0.61 -1.42
N PHE A 163 -33.99 -0.22 -1.49
CA PHE A 163 -32.92 -0.33 -0.50
C PHE A 163 -31.62 0.33 -0.93
N ALA A 164 -31.61 0.99 -2.10
CA ALA A 164 -30.47 1.73 -2.58
C ALA A 164 -30.40 3.12 -1.95
N SER A 165 -29.22 3.53 -1.48
CA SER A 165 -28.95 4.86 -0.95
C SER A 165 -27.48 5.22 -1.12
N ASP A 166 -27.12 6.47 -0.83
CA ASP A 166 -25.73 6.96 -0.78
C ASP A 166 -25.08 6.82 0.62
N GLU A 167 -25.78 6.14 1.57
CA GLU A 167 -25.29 5.89 2.93
C GLU A 167 -24.02 5.05 2.89
N ASP A 168 -22.98 5.46 3.61
CA ASP A 168 -21.84 4.59 3.92
C ASP A 168 -22.19 3.69 5.11
N VAL A 169 -22.85 2.56 4.82
CA VAL A 169 -23.30 1.60 5.85
C VAL A 169 -22.15 0.99 6.67
N ALA A 170 -20.91 1.05 6.17
CA ALA A 170 -19.74 0.56 6.90
C ALA A 170 -19.37 1.51 8.05
N GLU A 171 -19.58 2.81 7.85
CA GLU A 171 -19.35 3.86 8.85
C GLU A 171 -20.56 4.05 9.79
N THR A 172 -21.78 4.07 9.23
CA THR A 172 -23.00 4.36 10.01
C THR A 172 -23.49 3.20 10.84
N ARG A 173 -23.17 1.95 10.43
CA ARG A 173 -23.56 0.71 11.12
C ARG A 173 -22.35 -0.18 11.40
N PRO A 174 -21.36 0.28 12.22
CA PRO A 174 -20.07 -0.40 12.37
C PRO A 174 -20.11 -1.69 13.20
N ARG A 175 -21.16 -1.91 14.02
CA ARG A 175 -21.22 -2.96 15.05
C ARG A 175 -21.61 -4.33 14.50
N SER A 176 -21.20 -5.38 15.21
CA SER A 176 -21.62 -6.77 14.96
C SER A 176 -23.14 -6.92 15.07
N VAL A 177 -23.75 -7.65 14.14
CA VAL A 177 -25.17 -8.03 14.23
C VAL A 177 -25.42 -9.20 15.18
N VAL A 178 -24.37 -9.85 15.68
CA VAL A 178 -24.47 -10.98 16.62
C VAL A 178 -24.25 -10.52 18.06
N SER A 179 -23.14 -9.81 18.30
CA SER A 179 -22.73 -9.42 19.66
C SER A 179 -22.93 -7.93 19.95
N ASN A 180 -23.30 -7.12 18.96
CA ASN A 180 -23.38 -5.66 19.03
C ASN A 180 -22.05 -4.98 19.44
N ARG A 181 -20.92 -5.70 19.31
CA ARG A 181 -19.58 -5.20 19.62
C ARG A 181 -18.94 -4.52 18.39
N LEU A 182 -17.99 -3.63 18.64
CA LEU A 182 -17.02 -3.13 17.66
C LEU A 182 -15.86 -4.13 17.50
N LEU A 183 -15.09 -4.08 16.43
CA LEU A 183 -13.84 -4.85 16.30
C LEU A 183 -12.89 -4.58 17.47
N THR A 184 -12.75 -3.31 17.84
CA THR A 184 -11.97 -2.87 19.01
C THR A 184 -12.42 -3.56 20.29
N GLN A 185 -13.73 -3.67 20.49
CA GLN A 185 -14.29 -4.32 21.68
C GLN A 185 -14.06 -5.82 21.70
N ILE A 186 -14.19 -6.49 20.54
CA ILE A 186 -13.87 -7.91 20.39
C ILE A 186 -12.39 -8.15 20.73
N ALA A 187 -11.49 -7.30 20.20
CA ALA A 187 -10.07 -7.41 20.51
C ALA A 187 -9.76 -7.22 22.01
N ILE A 188 -10.45 -6.28 22.69
CA ILE A 188 -10.29 -6.08 24.14
C ILE A 188 -10.79 -7.30 24.91
N ASP A 189 -11.97 -7.81 24.56
CA ASP A 189 -12.63 -8.89 25.31
C ASP A 189 -11.93 -10.24 25.12
N GLU A 190 -11.31 -10.47 23.97
CA GLU A 190 -10.72 -11.76 23.57
C GLU A 190 -9.18 -11.73 23.47
N GLY A 191 -8.54 -10.66 23.98
CA GLY A 191 -7.07 -10.58 24.07
C GLY A 191 -6.34 -10.40 22.74
N GLY A 192 -7.01 -9.78 21.75
CA GLY A 192 -6.43 -9.46 20.46
C GLY A 192 -5.64 -8.15 20.44
N ASP A 193 -5.12 -7.80 19.26
CA ASP A 193 -4.42 -6.54 19.01
C ASP A 193 -5.44 -5.39 18.93
N VAL A 194 -5.61 -4.68 20.05
CA VAL A 194 -6.59 -3.59 20.22
C VAL A 194 -6.24 -2.39 19.34
N GLU A 195 -4.97 -2.06 19.21
CA GLU A 195 -4.53 -0.94 18.38
C GLU A 195 -4.86 -1.20 16.91
N LYS A 196 -4.51 -2.38 16.43
CA LYS A 196 -4.82 -2.82 15.08
C LYS A 196 -6.34 -2.88 14.85
N ALA A 197 -7.12 -3.45 15.75
CA ALA A 197 -8.57 -3.55 15.63
C ALA A 197 -9.26 -2.18 15.59
N SER A 198 -8.79 -1.21 16.39
CA SER A 198 -9.34 0.15 16.45
C SER A 198 -9.27 0.90 15.11
N THR A 199 -8.29 0.59 14.27
CA THR A 199 -8.20 1.19 12.92
C THR A 199 -9.29 0.68 11.96
N GLY A 200 -10.03 -0.36 12.35
CA GLY A 200 -11.16 -0.88 11.60
C GLY A 200 -12.50 -0.25 11.97
N ASP A 201 -12.58 0.51 13.05
CA ASP A 201 -13.83 1.09 13.55
C ASP A 201 -13.85 2.61 13.42
N PRO A 202 -15.04 3.27 13.35
CA PRO A 202 -15.14 4.72 13.33
C PRO A 202 -14.50 5.36 14.58
N VAL A 203 -13.66 6.37 14.37
CA VAL A 203 -12.88 7.01 15.43
C VAL A 203 -13.74 7.46 16.61
N ALA A 204 -14.90 8.07 16.33
CA ALA A 204 -15.81 8.57 17.36
C ALA A 204 -16.38 7.44 18.25
N GLU A 205 -16.63 6.26 17.69
CA GLU A 205 -17.11 5.09 18.42
C GLU A 205 -15.99 4.46 19.27
N VAL A 206 -14.78 4.41 18.74
CA VAL A 206 -13.57 3.94 19.46
C VAL A 206 -13.28 4.87 20.65
N GLU A 207 -13.32 6.18 20.47
CA GLU A 207 -13.12 7.14 21.57
C GLU A 207 -14.15 6.99 22.68
N LYS A 208 -15.43 6.83 22.34
CA LYS A 208 -16.49 6.56 23.33
C LYS A 208 -16.22 5.27 24.10
N LEU A 209 -15.84 4.20 23.38
CA LEU A 209 -15.54 2.90 23.97
C LEU A 209 -14.37 3.00 24.97
N LEU A 210 -13.27 3.62 24.57
CA LEU A 210 -12.05 3.74 25.39
C LEU A 210 -12.19 4.67 26.61
N LYS A 211 -13.14 5.61 26.61
CA LYS A 211 -13.49 6.47 27.75
C LYS A 211 -14.39 5.78 28.80
N THR A 212 -14.87 4.56 28.52
CA THR A 212 -15.77 3.84 29.44
C THR A 212 -15.02 3.28 30.66
N PRO A 213 -15.36 3.64 31.93
CA PRO A 213 -14.56 3.31 33.12
C PRO A 213 -14.28 1.82 33.35
N LYS A 214 -15.22 0.94 32.98
CA LYS A 214 -15.06 -0.53 33.09
C LYS A 214 -13.91 -1.09 32.23
N LEU A 215 -13.59 -0.46 31.11
CA LEU A 215 -12.53 -0.89 30.20
C LEU A 215 -11.16 -0.40 30.64
N LEU A 216 -11.09 0.77 31.31
CA LEU A 216 -9.84 1.31 31.88
C LEU A 216 -9.32 0.42 33.02
N GLN A 217 -10.20 -0.20 33.81
CA GLN A 217 -9.81 -1.11 34.90
C GLN A 217 -9.29 -2.48 34.39
N ARG A 218 -9.73 -2.98 33.23
CA ARG A 218 -9.21 -4.20 32.61
C ARG A 218 -7.80 -4.01 32.03
N ARG A 219 -7.48 -2.84 31.47
CA ARG A 219 -6.13 -2.52 30.95
C ARG A 219 -5.03 -2.54 32.01
N GLN A 220 -5.36 -2.38 33.28
CA GLN A 220 -4.37 -2.38 34.38
C GLN A 220 -4.10 -3.77 34.98
N LYS A 221 -4.86 -4.81 34.63
CA LYS A 221 -4.78 -6.13 35.25
C LYS A 221 -4.15 -7.24 34.42
N ASP A 222 -3.99 -7.10 33.12
CA ASP A 222 -3.57 -8.22 32.26
C ASP A 222 -2.35 -7.87 31.40
N SER A 223 -1.19 -8.24 31.87
CA SER A 223 -0.03 -8.63 31.06
C SER A 223 -0.20 -10.10 30.60
N PRO A 224 0.48 -10.60 29.58
CA PRO A 224 -0.07 -11.41 28.50
C PRO A 224 -0.57 -12.78 28.96
N ALA A 225 -1.85 -13.06 28.80
CA ALA A 225 -2.40 -14.38 28.96
C ALA A 225 -2.25 -15.19 27.67
N VAL A 226 -1.48 -16.25 27.75
CA VAL A 226 -1.49 -17.34 26.78
C VAL A 226 -2.83 -18.04 26.85
N TRP A 227 -3.58 -18.08 25.76
CA TRP A 227 -4.87 -18.73 25.68
C TRP A 227 -4.74 -20.25 25.61
N HIS A 228 -5.19 -20.98 26.66
CA HIS A 228 -5.44 -22.40 26.62
C HIS A 228 -6.95 -22.63 26.46
N SER A 229 -7.37 -23.14 25.32
CA SER A 229 -8.71 -23.66 25.11
C SER A 229 -8.90 -24.91 25.97
N ARG A 230 -9.80 -24.86 26.97
CA ARG A 230 -10.24 -26.06 27.69
C ARG A 230 -11.40 -26.71 26.94
N PRO A 231 -11.32 -27.99 26.57
CA PRO A 231 -12.51 -28.80 26.24
C PRO A 231 -13.26 -29.12 27.54
N ARG A 232 -14.58 -28.99 27.51
CA ARG A 232 -15.41 -29.51 28.62
C ARG A 232 -15.39 -31.02 28.61
N GLY A 233 -14.82 -31.60 29.67
CA GLY A 233 -15.09 -32.97 30.12
C GLY A 233 -13.95 -33.95 29.88
N ALA A 234 -13.00 -34.05 30.81
CA ALA A 234 -12.39 -35.28 31.27
C ALA A 234 -11.64 -35.04 32.58
N LYS A 235 -11.77 -36.01 33.47
CA LYS A 235 -11.28 -36.00 34.87
C LYS A 235 -9.75 -36.08 34.94
N SER A 236 -9.25 -35.49 36.03
CA SER A 236 -7.88 -35.48 36.52
C SER A 236 -7.22 -36.84 36.65
N GLU A 237 -5.96 -36.94 36.27
CA GLU A 237 -4.95 -37.77 36.97
C GLU A 237 -3.62 -37.00 36.93
N GLU A 238 -3.08 -36.85 38.15
CA GLU A 238 -1.78 -36.27 38.48
C GLU A 238 -0.65 -37.24 38.09
N HIS A 239 0.42 -36.79 37.52
CA HIS A 239 1.75 -37.36 37.69
C HIS A 239 2.83 -36.29 37.59
N GLU A 240 3.43 -35.99 38.74
CA GLU A 240 4.70 -35.29 38.87
C GLU A 240 5.86 -36.19 38.41
N GLN A 241 6.75 -35.66 37.61
CA GLN A 241 8.13 -36.10 37.63
C GLN A 241 9.11 -34.93 37.42
N LYS A 242 9.87 -34.68 38.50
CA LYS A 242 11.07 -33.86 38.55
C LYS A 242 12.16 -34.49 37.71
N ILE A 243 12.88 -33.69 36.92
CA ILE A 243 14.27 -33.98 36.62
C ILE A 243 15.04 -32.64 36.67
N SER A 244 15.93 -32.56 37.65
CA SER A 244 17.05 -31.62 37.79
C SER A 244 18.26 -32.16 37.05
N MET A 245 18.98 -31.29 36.31
CA MET A 245 20.40 -31.54 36.00
C MET A 245 21.18 -30.23 35.78
N GLU A 246 22.05 -30.02 36.64
CA GLU A 246 23.41 -29.52 36.83
C GLU A 246 24.11 -28.82 35.64
N VAL A 247 24.68 -27.70 36.05
CA VAL A 247 25.70 -26.89 35.36
C VAL A 247 27.07 -27.57 35.47
N LYS A 248 27.83 -27.65 34.39
CA LYS A 248 29.29 -27.74 34.43
C LYS A 248 29.93 -26.77 33.45
N SER A 249 30.80 -25.97 34.00
CA SER A 249 31.77 -25.08 33.41
C SER A 249 32.89 -25.78 32.65
N GLY A 250 33.37 -25.18 31.57
CA GLY A 250 34.58 -25.59 30.87
C GLY A 250 35.16 -24.46 30.03
N GLU A 251 36.40 -24.14 30.31
CA GLU A 251 37.20 -22.98 29.88
C GLU A 251 37.56 -22.94 28.39
N ALA A 252 37.88 -21.69 27.94
CA ALA A 252 38.44 -21.31 26.64
C ALA A 252 39.91 -21.78 26.48
N PRO A 253 40.52 -21.73 25.26
CA PRO A 253 41.15 -20.51 24.80
C PRO A 253 41.25 -20.31 23.26
N GLY A 254 41.59 -19.10 22.82
CA GLY A 254 42.25 -18.86 21.56
C GLY A 254 41.74 -17.63 20.74
N ALA A 255 42.50 -16.55 20.87
CA ALA A 255 42.28 -15.25 20.19
C ALA A 255 42.59 -15.30 18.69
N ALA A 256 41.81 -14.59 17.89
CA ALA A 256 42.30 -13.89 16.67
C ALA A 256 41.34 -12.78 16.21
N SER A 257 41.93 -11.60 16.19
CA SER A 257 41.69 -10.41 15.38
C SER A 257 40.27 -9.87 15.20
N ARG A 258 39.97 -8.83 15.97
CA ARG A 258 38.91 -7.87 15.76
C ARG A 258 39.25 -6.96 14.57
N SER A 259 38.49 -7.02 13.50
CA SER A 259 38.34 -5.89 12.58
C SER A 259 37.29 -4.94 13.19
N GLN A 260 37.69 -3.68 13.35
CA GLN A 260 36.86 -2.62 13.93
C GLN A 260 35.69 -2.30 13.01
N ALA A 261 34.48 -2.68 13.42
CA ALA A 261 33.26 -2.12 12.87
C ALA A 261 33.11 -0.68 13.40
N ALA A 262 33.02 0.26 12.47
CA ALA A 262 32.79 1.67 12.77
C ALA A 262 31.46 1.83 13.54
N LYS A 263 31.50 2.56 14.68
CA LYS A 263 30.33 2.96 15.45
C LYS A 263 29.39 3.77 14.59
N PRO A 264 28.06 3.56 14.68
CA PRO A 264 27.09 4.46 14.07
C PRO A 264 27.19 5.86 14.72
N PRO A 265 27.14 6.94 13.94
CA PRO A 265 27.18 8.29 14.48
C PRO A 265 25.81 8.66 15.10
N HIS A 266 25.89 9.21 16.30
CA HIS A 266 24.91 9.98 17.03
C HIS A 266 23.74 9.26 17.71
N ALA A 267 23.88 9.19 19.04
CA ALA A 267 22.76 9.18 19.99
C ALA A 267 21.87 10.43 19.78
N PRO A 268 20.54 10.34 20.03
CA PRO A 268 19.63 11.46 19.80
C PRO A 268 20.03 12.65 20.67
N SER A 269 20.33 13.80 20.06
CA SER A 269 20.55 15.04 20.75
C SER A 269 19.26 15.48 21.44
N LYS A 270 19.25 15.51 22.75
CA LYS A 270 18.21 16.14 23.55
C LYS A 270 18.19 17.63 23.23
N LYS A 271 17.19 18.10 22.52
CA LYS A 271 16.70 19.42 22.14
C LYS A 271 16.70 19.60 20.64
N SER A 272 15.53 19.29 20.02
CA SER A 272 15.21 19.84 18.70
C SER A 272 15.26 21.37 18.79
N PRO A 273 15.98 22.06 17.86
CA PRO A 273 15.93 23.51 17.80
C PRO A 273 14.48 23.96 17.60
N ALA A 274 14.07 25.05 18.21
CA ALA A 274 12.78 25.68 17.97
C ALA A 274 12.78 26.19 16.53
N PHE A 275 12.25 25.38 15.60
CA PHE A 275 12.12 25.78 14.20
C PHE A 275 10.94 26.76 14.07
N SER A 276 11.21 27.97 13.62
CA SER A 276 10.19 28.89 13.12
C SER A 276 9.94 28.55 11.66
N PHE A 277 8.82 27.91 11.37
CA PHE A 277 8.39 27.63 9.99
C PHE A 277 7.41 28.69 9.51
N PRO A 278 7.36 29.00 8.21
CA PRO A 278 6.37 29.92 7.63
C PRO A 278 4.93 29.36 7.64
N VAL A 279 4.76 28.13 8.12
CA VAL A 279 3.46 27.47 8.32
C VAL A 279 3.39 26.84 9.72
N PRO A 280 2.22 26.82 10.38
CA PRO A 280 2.07 26.13 11.65
C PRO A 280 2.27 24.61 11.48
N VAL A 281 3.10 24.01 12.32
CA VAL A 281 3.35 22.57 12.35
C VAL A 281 2.69 21.95 13.57
N SER A 282 1.72 21.07 13.35
CA SER A 282 1.06 20.32 14.43
C SER A 282 1.88 19.10 14.83
N ASN A 283 1.96 18.82 16.14
CA ASN A 283 2.66 17.65 16.68
C ASN A 283 4.07 17.44 16.08
N PRO A 284 4.98 18.43 16.12
CA PRO A 284 6.30 18.33 15.47
C PRO A 284 7.15 17.18 16.02
N ASN A 285 6.97 16.81 17.29
CA ASN A 285 7.70 15.73 17.95
C ASN A 285 7.12 14.33 17.69
N LYS A 286 6.07 14.21 16.86
CA LYS A 286 5.53 12.90 16.48
C LYS A 286 6.59 12.11 15.71
N VAL A 287 6.98 10.94 16.22
CA VAL A 287 7.98 10.08 15.60
C VAL A 287 7.42 9.48 14.33
N PHE A 288 8.11 9.69 13.21
CA PHE A 288 7.77 9.16 11.89
C PHE A 288 8.65 7.95 11.51
N TRP A 289 9.90 7.94 11.93
CA TRP A 289 10.84 6.82 11.76
C TRP A 289 11.31 6.36 13.13
N PRO A 290 10.73 5.28 13.67
CA PRO A 290 11.01 4.84 15.06
C PRO A 290 12.46 4.45 15.32
N GLU A 291 13.13 3.82 14.34
CA GLU A 291 14.51 3.33 14.50
C GLU A 291 15.52 4.47 14.65
N GLU A 292 15.34 5.55 13.91
CA GLU A 292 16.22 6.72 13.92
C GLU A 292 15.67 7.85 14.81
N ALA A 293 14.48 7.68 15.36
CA ALA A 293 13.74 8.70 16.10
C ALA A 293 13.47 10.00 15.30
N TRP A 294 13.46 9.92 13.96
CA TRP A 294 13.10 11.07 13.12
C TRP A 294 11.62 11.41 13.30
N THR A 295 11.37 12.70 13.50
CA THR A 295 10.05 13.25 13.80
C THR A 295 9.40 13.88 12.57
N LYS A 296 8.12 14.23 12.69
CA LYS A 296 7.44 15.06 11.70
C LYS A 296 8.10 16.44 11.55
N GLY A 297 8.61 17.01 12.65
CA GLY A 297 9.38 18.25 12.62
C GLY A 297 10.63 18.14 11.75
N ASP A 298 11.36 17.02 11.85
CA ASP A 298 12.55 16.77 11.04
C ASP A 298 12.20 16.64 9.54
N LEU A 299 11.07 16.00 9.21
CA LEU A 299 10.57 15.94 7.84
C LEU A 299 10.25 17.32 7.26
N VAL A 300 9.56 18.18 8.04
CA VAL A 300 9.23 19.55 7.65
C VAL A 300 10.50 20.39 7.50
N ALA A 301 11.45 20.27 8.44
CA ALA A 301 12.75 20.94 8.38
C ALA A 301 13.58 20.52 7.17
N PHE A 302 13.58 19.22 6.86
CA PHE A 302 14.23 18.70 5.67
C PHE A 302 13.67 19.35 4.40
N TYR A 303 12.34 19.34 4.22
CA TYR A 303 11.72 19.96 3.04
C TYR A 303 11.95 21.47 2.96
N ALA A 304 11.98 22.18 4.10
CA ALA A 304 12.37 23.58 4.14
C ALA A 304 13.80 23.79 3.62
N GLY A 305 14.73 22.92 4.06
CA GLY A 305 16.15 23.00 3.69
C GLY A 305 16.46 22.64 2.25
N VAL A 306 15.67 21.75 1.62
CA VAL A 306 15.90 21.31 0.23
C VAL A 306 15.02 22.03 -0.77
N PHE A 307 14.10 22.90 -0.35
CA PHE A 307 13.03 23.42 -1.19
C PHE A 307 13.55 24.10 -2.47
N GLU A 308 14.58 24.90 -2.41
CA GLU A 308 15.13 25.58 -3.59
C GLU A 308 15.64 24.59 -4.66
N LYS A 309 16.09 23.40 -4.25
CA LYS A 309 16.47 22.32 -5.18
C LYS A 309 15.25 21.52 -5.65
N LEU A 310 14.26 21.34 -4.78
CA LEU A 310 13.01 20.63 -5.08
C LEU A 310 12.08 21.45 -5.98
N ARG A 311 12.01 22.78 -5.76
CA ARG A 311 11.04 23.68 -6.42
C ARG A 311 10.93 23.49 -7.93
N PRO A 312 12.01 23.47 -8.74
CA PRO A 312 11.88 23.33 -10.20
C PRO A 312 11.16 22.02 -10.64
N TRP A 313 11.15 21.01 -9.77
CA TRP A 313 10.57 19.69 -10.02
C TRP A 313 9.08 19.60 -9.67
N VAL A 314 8.63 20.41 -8.75
CA VAL A 314 7.22 20.44 -8.28
C VAL A 314 6.47 21.67 -8.84
N GLU A 315 7.19 22.70 -9.28
CA GLU A 315 6.62 23.96 -9.77
C GLU A 315 5.72 23.72 -10.97
N ASP A 316 4.48 24.22 -10.84
CA ASP A 316 3.40 24.09 -11.82
C ASP A 316 3.05 22.64 -12.20
N ARG A 317 3.37 21.65 -11.35
CA ARG A 317 3.03 20.25 -11.64
C ARG A 317 1.95 19.73 -10.71
N PRO A 318 1.02 18.91 -11.26
CA PRO A 318 0.11 18.14 -10.44
C PRO A 318 0.89 17.14 -9.58
N LEU A 319 0.50 17.04 -8.30
CA LEU A 319 1.17 16.19 -7.32
C LEU A 319 0.31 14.99 -6.93
N SER A 320 0.94 13.84 -6.80
CA SER A 320 0.37 12.70 -6.08
C SER A 320 1.10 12.55 -4.75
N LEU A 321 0.34 12.48 -3.67
CA LEU A 321 0.82 12.57 -2.30
C LEU A 321 0.89 11.18 -1.67
N GLU A 322 2.07 10.73 -1.24
CA GLU A 322 2.19 9.53 -0.41
C GLU A 322 2.17 9.97 1.05
N ARG A 323 1.03 9.78 1.71
CA ARG A 323 0.77 10.27 3.05
C ARG A 323 0.82 9.16 4.08
N CYS A 324 1.53 9.41 5.17
CA CYS A 324 1.63 8.58 6.36
C CYS A 324 1.40 9.48 7.60
N PRO A 325 0.15 9.81 7.94
CA PRO A 325 -0.15 10.75 9.05
C PRO A 325 0.43 10.30 10.39
N ASP A 326 0.62 9.00 10.56
CA ASP A 326 1.13 8.36 11.77
C ASP A 326 2.58 7.84 11.63
N GLY A 327 3.31 8.32 10.61
CA GLY A 327 4.67 7.87 10.33
C GLY A 327 4.71 6.48 9.69
N LEU A 328 5.90 5.84 9.65
CA LEU A 328 6.11 4.53 9.00
C LEU A 328 5.34 3.39 9.66
N GLY A 329 5.13 3.46 10.97
CA GLY A 329 4.38 2.45 11.72
C GLY A 329 2.87 2.51 11.52
N GLY A 330 2.36 3.58 10.90
CA GLY A 330 0.94 3.78 10.64
C GLY A 330 0.50 3.45 9.22
N GLU A 331 -0.79 3.65 8.97
CA GLU A 331 -1.35 3.47 7.64
C GLU A 331 -0.87 4.57 6.70
N CYS A 332 -0.44 4.17 5.51
CA CYS A 332 0.00 5.08 4.46
C CYS A 332 -0.83 4.86 3.19
N PHE A 333 -1.17 5.95 2.54
CA PHE A 333 -2.01 5.93 1.35
C PHE A 333 -1.60 6.96 0.31
N TYR A 334 -1.97 6.71 -0.95
CA TYR A 334 -1.81 7.69 -2.03
C TYR A 334 -3.06 8.56 -2.16
N GLN A 335 -2.87 9.87 -2.18
CA GLN A 335 -3.94 10.85 -2.37
C GLN A 335 -3.65 11.73 -3.58
N LYS A 336 -4.59 11.76 -4.55
CA LYS A 336 -4.56 12.65 -5.73
C LYS A 336 -5.42 13.88 -5.53
N GLU A 337 -6.55 13.74 -4.84
CA GLU A 337 -7.45 14.84 -4.50
C GLU A 337 -6.82 15.77 -3.47
N LYS A 338 -6.99 17.08 -3.62
CA LYS A 338 -6.51 18.08 -2.66
C LYS A 338 -7.06 17.77 -1.26
N PRO A 339 -6.21 17.62 -0.23
CA PRO A 339 -6.67 17.55 1.15
C PRO A 339 -7.46 18.81 1.55
N SER A 340 -8.62 18.62 2.17
CA SER A 340 -9.47 19.74 2.64
C SER A 340 -8.77 20.60 3.71
N SER A 341 -7.82 20.01 4.43
CA SER A 341 -7.01 20.67 5.47
C SER A 341 -5.86 21.54 4.94
N LEU A 342 -5.62 21.56 3.62
CA LEU A 342 -4.65 22.52 3.06
C LEU A 342 -5.20 23.93 3.08
N PRO A 343 -4.33 24.94 3.22
CA PRO A 343 -4.75 26.34 3.24
C PRO A 343 -5.65 26.73 2.06
N PRO A 344 -6.63 27.60 2.27
CA PRO A 344 -7.35 28.25 1.17
C PRO A 344 -6.35 28.89 0.21
N GLY A 345 -6.62 28.84 -1.09
CA GLY A 345 -5.69 29.40 -2.10
C GLY A 345 -4.49 28.51 -2.46
N THR A 346 -4.37 27.28 -1.90
CA THR A 346 -3.42 26.28 -2.41
C THR A 346 -3.74 26.00 -3.88
N PRO A 347 -2.78 26.18 -4.81
CA PRO A 347 -3.02 25.98 -6.24
C PRO A 347 -3.48 24.56 -6.56
N THR A 348 -4.44 24.43 -7.46
CA THR A 348 -4.95 23.13 -7.94
C THR A 348 -5.16 23.15 -9.44
N VAL A 349 -5.16 21.97 -10.03
CA VAL A 349 -5.60 21.76 -11.40
C VAL A 349 -6.65 20.66 -11.45
N VAL A 350 -7.64 20.84 -12.30
CA VAL A 350 -8.70 19.87 -12.54
C VAL A 350 -8.19 18.82 -13.52
N VAL A 351 -8.06 17.58 -13.03
CA VAL A 351 -7.65 16.43 -13.86
C VAL A 351 -8.88 15.57 -14.15
N ARG A 352 -9.11 15.29 -15.43
CA ARG A 352 -10.16 14.37 -15.89
C ARG A 352 -9.55 13.01 -16.21
N HIS A 353 -10.03 11.95 -15.57
CA HIS A 353 -9.52 10.59 -15.72
C HIS A 353 -10.44 9.75 -16.60
N GLY A 354 -9.89 9.19 -17.69
CA GLY A 354 -10.53 8.17 -18.52
C GLY A 354 -11.87 8.57 -19.13
N LYS A 355 -12.57 7.57 -19.69
CA LYS A 355 -13.89 7.73 -20.32
C LYS A 355 -15.00 8.08 -19.32
N ASP A 356 -14.84 7.73 -18.05
CA ASP A 356 -15.85 7.92 -16.99
C ASP A 356 -15.87 9.35 -16.42
N ARG A 357 -15.06 10.25 -16.96
CA ARG A 357 -14.97 11.68 -16.58
C ARG A 357 -14.80 11.92 -15.07
N LYS A 358 -14.23 10.96 -14.32
CA LYS A 358 -13.91 11.20 -12.92
C LYS A 358 -12.96 12.39 -12.81
N VAL A 359 -13.38 13.39 -12.06
CA VAL A 359 -12.64 14.64 -11.88
C VAL A 359 -11.92 14.61 -10.54
N THR A 360 -10.66 15.03 -10.49
CA THR A 360 -9.92 15.29 -9.27
C THR A 360 -9.36 16.70 -9.27
N ASN A 361 -9.48 17.41 -8.15
CA ASN A 361 -8.77 18.67 -7.90
C ASN A 361 -7.40 18.34 -7.33
N THR A 362 -6.42 18.30 -8.19
CA THR A 362 -5.07 17.88 -7.83
C THR A 362 -4.24 19.08 -7.41
N VAL A 363 -3.51 18.95 -6.28
CA VAL A 363 -2.61 20.00 -5.79
C VAL A 363 -1.52 20.27 -6.83
N VAL A 364 -1.25 21.56 -7.10
CA VAL A 364 -0.12 22.01 -7.91
C VAL A 364 0.98 22.51 -6.96
N GLY A 365 2.19 22.02 -7.16
CA GLY A 365 3.35 22.39 -6.37
C GLY A 365 3.99 23.71 -6.79
N GLY A 366 5.09 24.09 -6.11
CA GLY A 366 5.94 25.24 -6.45
C GLY A 366 6.05 26.31 -5.36
N LYS A 367 5.17 26.28 -4.35
CA LYS A 367 5.25 27.18 -3.19
C LYS A 367 5.80 26.45 -1.97
N LEU A 368 6.69 27.12 -1.22
CA LEU A 368 7.27 26.57 0.01
C LEU A 368 6.17 26.22 1.01
N GLU A 369 5.23 27.13 1.23
CA GLU A 369 4.13 26.94 2.18
C GLU A 369 3.29 25.71 1.84
N THR A 370 3.04 25.46 0.54
CA THR A 370 2.33 24.26 0.08
C THR A 370 3.13 23.01 0.43
N GLN A 371 4.45 22.98 0.15
CA GLN A 371 5.30 21.82 0.44
C GLN A 371 5.36 21.53 1.94
N LEU A 372 5.51 22.57 2.78
CA LEU A 372 5.57 22.41 4.23
C LEU A 372 4.21 21.99 4.83
N ALA A 373 3.11 22.53 4.31
CA ALA A 373 1.77 22.11 4.71
C ALA A 373 1.51 20.64 4.35
N LEU A 374 1.97 20.18 3.18
CA LEU A 374 1.90 18.76 2.80
C LEU A 374 2.71 17.88 3.75
N ALA A 375 3.95 18.28 4.08
CA ALA A 375 4.79 17.56 5.04
C ALA A 375 4.13 17.50 6.43
N ASN A 376 3.52 18.60 6.89
CA ASN A 376 2.76 18.65 8.14
C ASN A 376 1.55 17.71 8.14
N LEU A 377 0.93 17.45 6.99
CA LEU A 377 -0.13 16.46 6.82
C LEU A 377 0.39 15.02 6.67
N GLY A 378 1.69 14.80 6.90
CA GLY A 378 2.34 13.49 6.79
C GLY A 378 2.61 13.05 5.36
N CYS A 379 2.68 13.98 4.39
CA CYS A 379 3.16 13.65 3.05
C CYS A 379 4.67 13.41 3.11
N ILE A 380 5.06 12.14 3.15
CA ILE A 380 6.47 11.74 3.18
C ILE A 380 7.09 11.90 1.79
N ALA A 381 6.40 11.42 0.75
CA ALA A 381 6.89 11.51 -0.62
C ALA A 381 5.93 12.30 -1.50
N THR A 382 6.51 13.22 -2.29
CA THR A 382 5.81 13.95 -3.34
C THR A 382 6.14 13.32 -4.68
N HIS A 383 5.11 12.87 -5.40
CA HIS A 383 5.23 12.33 -6.74
C HIS A 383 4.72 13.36 -7.76
N VAL A 384 5.45 13.53 -8.85
CA VAL A 384 5.19 14.56 -9.87
C VAL A 384 4.84 13.97 -11.22
N TRP A 385 4.04 14.69 -11.98
CA TRP A 385 3.77 14.40 -13.38
C TRP A 385 4.94 14.84 -14.28
N GLY A 386 5.05 14.21 -15.45
CA GLY A 386 5.95 14.65 -16.51
C GLY A 386 5.54 15.99 -17.12
N SER A 387 4.25 16.31 -17.06
CA SER A 387 3.66 17.52 -17.60
C SER A 387 3.39 18.57 -16.52
N ARG A 388 3.22 19.84 -16.94
CA ARG A 388 2.80 20.94 -16.05
C ARG A 388 1.29 21.15 -16.13
N ALA A 389 0.76 21.90 -15.17
CA ALA A 389 -0.67 22.13 -15.02
C ALA A 389 -1.33 22.93 -16.15
N ASP A 390 -0.56 23.71 -16.91
CA ASP A 390 -1.00 24.47 -18.07
C ASP A 390 -1.34 23.58 -19.28
N GLU A 391 -0.53 22.51 -19.50
CA GLU A 391 -0.73 21.52 -20.58
C GLU A 391 -0.43 20.11 -20.08
N LEU A 392 -1.46 19.47 -19.52
CA LEU A 392 -1.34 18.18 -18.84
C LEU A 392 -0.88 17.02 -19.74
N ASP A 393 -1.01 17.16 -21.04
CA ASP A 393 -0.62 16.15 -22.02
C ASP A 393 0.76 16.41 -22.67
N LYS A 394 1.43 17.50 -22.29
CA LYS A 394 2.73 17.91 -22.88
C LYS A 394 3.83 17.84 -21.84
N PRO A 395 4.51 16.67 -21.69
CA PRO A 395 5.61 16.52 -20.76
C PRO A 395 6.85 17.31 -21.20
N ASP A 396 7.66 17.77 -20.25
CA ASP A 396 8.95 18.40 -20.48
C ASP A 396 10.15 17.49 -20.13
N TRP A 397 9.86 16.22 -19.83
CA TRP A 397 10.84 15.15 -19.68
C TRP A 397 10.21 13.77 -19.90
N GLY A 398 11.04 12.80 -20.33
CA GLY A 398 10.76 11.36 -20.31
C GLY A 398 11.54 10.67 -19.20
N CYS A 399 11.05 9.53 -18.72
CA CYS A 399 11.64 8.77 -17.63
C CYS A 399 11.66 7.26 -17.92
N PHE A 400 12.78 6.62 -17.57
CA PHE A 400 12.91 5.16 -17.41
C PHE A 400 13.03 4.85 -15.93
N ASP A 401 12.07 4.17 -15.35
CA ASP A 401 12.09 3.67 -13.97
C ASP A 401 12.66 2.24 -14.00
N LEU A 402 13.82 2.06 -13.35
CA LEU A 402 14.58 0.81 -13.36
C LEU A 402 14.36 0.08 -12.03
N ASP A 403 13.52 -0.95 -12.05
CA ASP A 403 13.09 -1.68 -10.85
C ASP A 403 13.68 -3.10 -10.83
N PRO A 404 14.77 -3.32 -10.06
CA PRO A 404 15.41 -4.63 -9.98
C PRO A 404 14.57 -5.64 -9.19
N ASP A 405 14.35 -6.82 -9.77
CA ASP A 405 13.62 -7.92 -9.12
C ASP A 405 14.36 -8.45 -7.89
N SER A 406 15.70 -8.52 -7.96
CA SER A 406 16.58 -8.92 -6.87
C SER A 406 16.46 -8.05 -5.62
N GLY A 407 15.98 -6.83 -5.78
CA GLY A 407 15.98 -5.81 -4.72
C GLY A 407 17.33 -5.14 -4.49
N LEU A 408 18.34 -5.44 -5.30
CA LEU A 408 19.68 -4.88 -5.21
C LEU A 408 19.84 -3.71 -6.18
N ILE A 409 20.23 -2.55 -5.67
CA ILE A 409 20.46 -1.35 -6.49
C ILE A 409 21.61 -1.56 -7.50
N THR A 410 22.53 -2.48 -7.23
CA THR A 410 23.63 -2.85 -8.13
C THR A 410 23.15 -3.30 -9.51
N ASP A 411 22.03 -4.04 -9.56
CA ASP A 411 21.45 -4.47 -10.83
C ASP A 411 20.84 -3.29 -11.59
N ALA A 412 20.21 -2.35 -10.87
CA ALA A 412 19.73 -1.11 -11.47
C ALA A 412 20.87 -0.23 -12.00
N VAL A 413 22.06 -0.27 -11.38
CA VAL A 413 23.27 0.41 -11.88
C VAL A 413 23.64 -0.12 -13.28
N GLY A 414 23.74 -1.44 -13.44
CA GLY A 414 24.03 -2.06 -14.74
C GLY A 414 22.98 -1.72 -15.80
N ALA A 415 21.70 -1.71 -15.41
CA ALA A 415 20.60 -1.32 -16.29
C ALA A 415 20.68 0.16 -16.70
N ALA A 416 20.97 1.07 -15.74
CA ALA A 416 21.07 2.51 -16.01
C ALA A 416 22.19 2.84 -17.00
N LEU A 417 23.33 2.17 -16.89
CA LEU A 417 24.44 2.34 -17.84
C LEU A 417 24.07 1.88 -19.26
N LYS A 418 23.31 0.79 -19.41
CA LYS A 418 22.79 0.32 -20.69
C LYS A 418 21.77 1.29 -21.30
N VAL A 419 20.86 1.82 -20.47
CA VAL A 419 19.91 2.87 -20.89
C VAL A 419 20.67 4.13 -21.32
N LYS A 420 21.68 4.54 -20.55
CA LYS A 420 22.54 5.68 -20.92
C LYS A 420 23.20 5.48 -22.27
N GLN A 421 23.85 4.34 -22.50
CA GLN A 421 24.51 4.02 -23.76
C GLN A 421 23.56 4.13 -24.97
N ALA A 422 22.33 3.64 -24.81
CA ALA A 422 21.34 3.72 -25.90
C ALA A 422 20.83 5.15 -26.12
N LEU A 423 20.67 5.94 -25.04
CA LEU A 423 20.30 7.35 -25.15
C LEU A 423 21.42 8.19 -25.79
N ASP A 424 22.67 7.93 -25.42
CA ASP A 424 23.84 8.58 -26.04
C ASP A 424 23.90 8.27 -27.54
N ALA A 425 23.61 7.03 -27.96
CA ALA A 425 23.56 6.65 -29.39
C ALA A 425 22.39 7.32 -30.15
N LEU A 426 21.36 7.77 -29.45
CA LEU A 426 20.27 8.60 -29.98
C LEU A 426 20.53 10.10 -29.82
N GLU A 427 21.77 10.49 -29.45
CA GLU A 427 22.22 11.87 -29.20
C GLU A 427 21.39 12.58 -28.10
N LEU A 428 20.81 11.82 -27.18
CA LEU A 428 20.00 12.33 -26.07
C LEU A 428 20.81 12.38 -24.78
N VAL A 429 21.03 13.59 -24.26
CA VAL A 429 21.61 13.78 -22.93
C VAL A 429 20.62 13.31 -21.87
N SER A 430 21.09 12.46 -20.97
CA SER A 430 20.28 11.89 -19.90
C SER A 430 20.84 12.21 -18.52
N TYR A 431 19.97 12.12 -17.52
CA TYR A 431 20.25 12.39 -16.12
C TYR A 431 19.76 11.22 -15.26
N VAL A 432 20.49 10.92 -14.19
CA VAL A 432 20.20 9.76 -13.35
C VAL A 432 20.03 10.17 -11.90
N LYS A 433 19.08 9.52 -11.20
CA LYS A 433 18.89 9.68 -9.75
C LYS A 433 18.57 8.35 -9.09
N THR A 434 18.81 8.26 -7.77
CA THR A 434 18.22 7.16 -6.99
C THR A 434 16.71 7.30 -6.92
N SER A 435 15.98 6.16 -6.91
CA SER A 435 14.56 6.19 -6.59
C SER A 435 14.32 6.48 -5.09
N GLY A 436 15.37 6.47 -4.27
CA GLY A 436 15.30 6.43 -2.81
C GLY A 436 14.77 5.08 -2.30
N GLY A 437 14.86 4.05 -3.12
CA GLY A 437 14.53 2.66 -2.82
C GLY A 437 15.53 1.74 -3.50
N LYS A 438 15.05 0.68 -4.13
CA LYS A 438 15.88 -0.35 -4.78
C LYS A 438 16.40 0.05 -6.15
N GLY A 439 15.78 1.03 -6.82
CA GLY A 439 15.97 1.31 -8.24
C GLY A 439 16.63 2.65 -8.52
N LEU A 440 16.86 2.88 -9.80
CA LEU A 440 17.32 4.14 -10.37
C LEU A 440 16.30 4.65 -11.39
N HIS A 441 16.23 5.98 -11.54
CA HIS A 441 15.45 6.60 -12.60
C HIS A 441 16.41 7.31 -13.56
N VAL A 442 16.24 7.10 -14.86
CA VAL A 442 16.95 7.85 -15.91
C VAL A 442 15.98 8.79 -16.58
N PHE A 443 16.30 10.07 -16.57
CA PHE A 443 15.47 11.15 -17.11
C PHE A 443 16.10 11.74 -18.37
N VAL A 444 15.25 12.11 -19.32
CA VAL A 444 15.63 12.81 -20.54
C VAL A 444 14.84 14.12 -20.60
N PRO A 445 15.49 15.30 -20.47
CA PRO A 445 14.81 16.58 -20.66
C PRO A 445 14.44 16.76 -22.12
N ILE A 446 13.20 17.14 -22.40
CA ILE A 446 12.69 17.35 -23.75
C ILE A 446 12.04 18.72 -23.92
N VAL A 447 11.99 19.22 -25.15
CA VAL A 447 11.14 20.34 -25.53
C VAL A 447 9.67 19.87 -25.46
N ARG A 448 8.80 20.67 -24.88
CA ARG A 448 7.36 20.40 -24.89
C ARG A 448 6.84 20.46 -26.34
N GLY A 449 6.30 19.39 -26.82
CA GLY A 449 5.80 19.20 -28.18
C GLY A 449 5.14 17.85 -28.29
N PRO A 450 5.90 16.76 -28.18
CA PRO A 450 5.34 15.40 -28.08
C PRO A 450 4.37 15.29 -26.90
N ASP A 451 3.28 14.53 -27.11
CA ASP A 451 2.32 14.24 -26.04
C ASP A 451 2.80 13.08 -25.16
N THR A 452 2.06 12.80 -24.10
CA THR A 452 2.36 11.70 -23.17
C THR A 452 2.33 10.35 -23.87
N GLU A 453 1.54 10.17 -24.93
CA GLU A 453 1.49 8.93 -25.71
C GLU A 453 2.78 8.72 -26.51
N ALA A 454 3.28 9.76 -27.20
CA ALA A 454 4.53 9.73 -27.95
C ALA A 454 5.74 9.45 -27.03
N VAL A 455 5.80 10.10 -25.85
CA VAL A 455 6.88 9.87 -24.88
C VAL A 455 6.79 8.46 -24.27
N THR A 456 5.59 7.96 -24.01
CA THR A 456 5.39 6.57 -23.56
C THR A 456 5.81 5.57 -24.64
N TRP A 457 5.45 5.82 -25.89
CA TRP A 457 5.85 5.00 -27.04
C TRP A 457 7.38 4.96 -27.17
N PHE A 458 8.05 6.14 -27.10
CA PHE A 458 9.50 6.23 -27.11
C PHE A 458 10.14 5.35 -26.04
N ALA A 459 9.74 5.55 -24.77
CA ALA A 459 10.32 4.81 -23.65
C ALA A 459 10.04 3.31 -23.74
N LYS A 460 8.84 2.91 -24.18
CA LYS A 460 8.46 1.52 -24.39
C LYS A 460 9.24 0.87 -25.51
N THR A 461 9.37 1.55 -26.66
CA THR A 461 10.07 1.01 -27.82
C THR A 461 11.56 0.84 -27.51
N LEU A 462 12.21 1.85 -26.95
CA LEU A 462 13.60 1.76 -26.53
C LEU A 462 13.79 0.67 -25.46
N GLY A 463 12.93 0.61 -24.46
CA GLY A 463 12.98 -0.42 -23.41
C GLY A 463 12.83 -1.84 -23.98
N THR A 464 11.94 -2.04 -24.96
CA THR A 464 11.75 -3.34 -25.63
C THR A 464 13.01 -3.76 -26.37
N ARG A 465 13.68 -2.83 -27.07
CA ARG A 465 14.95 -3.10 -27.77
C ARG A 465 16.08 -3.41 -26.80
N LEU A 466 16.17 -2.66 -25.71
CA LEU A 466 17.14 -2.92 -24.65
C LEU A 466 16.92 -4.31 -24.02
N ALA A 467 15.69 -4.69 -23.73
CA ALA A 467 15.38 -6.01 -23.20
C ALA A 467 15.70 -7.14 -24.21
N ALA A 468 15.57 -6.90 -25.51
CA ALA A 468 15.97 -7.85 -26.55
C ALA A 468 17.51 -7.95 -26.67
N ALA A 469 18.22 -6.83 -26.53
CA ALA A 469 19.69 -6.80 -26.61
C ALA A 469 20.35 -7.42 -25.35
N TRP A 470 19.74 -7.25 -24.18
CA TRP A 470 20.23 -7.80 -22.90
C TRP A 470 19.16 -8.66 -22.20
N PRO A 471 18.74 -9.79 -22.79
CA PRO A 471 17.61 -10.59 -22.30
C PRO A 471 17.86 -11.30 -20.96
N LYS A 472 19.11 -11.38 -20.52
CA LYS A 472 19.47 -11.92 -19.20
C LYS A 472 19.36 -10.89 -18.08
N ASP A 473 19.48 -9.60 -18.39
CA ASP A 473 19.59 -8.52 -17.41
C ASP A 473 18.31 -7.67 -17.35
N LEU A 474 17.66 -7.46 -18.49
CA LEU A 474 16.55 -6.52 -18.64
C LEU A 474 15.25 -7.20 -19.06
N THR A 475 14.13 -6.61 -18.68
CA THR A 475 12.80 -7.11 -19.05
C THR A 475 11.79 -5.97 -19.11
N MET A 476 10.77 -6.13 -19.98
CA MET A 476 9.55 -5.32 -19.99
C MET A 476 8.38 -6.01 -19.27
N GLU A 477 8.63 -7.13 -18.59
CA GLU A 477 7.60 -7.90 -17.89
C GLU A 477 7.19 -7.21 -16.58
N MET A 478 5.93 -6.81 -16.52
CA MET A 478 5.37 -6.11 -15.36
C MET A 478 5.22 -7.02 -14.12
N ARG A 479 4.95 -8.32 -14.33
CA ARG A 479 4.71 -9.27 -13.24
C ARG A 479 6.02 -9.66 -12.59
N ILE A 480 6.17 -9.40 -11.30
CA ILE A 480 7.39 -9.70 -10.53
C ILE A 480 7.81 -11.16 -10.71
N ALA A 481 6.91 -12.12 -10.54
CA ALA A 481 7.21 -13.55 -10.66
C ALA A 481 7.74 -13.98 -12.05
N ALA A 482 7.50 -13.19 -13.10
CA ALA A 482 7.96 -13.46 -14.46
C ALA A 482 9.27 -12.74 -14.82
N ARG A 483 9.75 -11.84 -13.95
CA ARG A 483 10.99 -11.08 -14.19
C ARG A 483 12.23 -11.96 -14.07
N LYS A 484 12.20 -13.00 -13.25
CA LYS A 484 13.29 -14.00 -13.09
C LYS A 484 14.64 -13.36 -12.77
N GLY A 485 14.69 -12.46 -11.79
CA GLY A 485 15.90 -11.77 -11.36
C GLY A 485 16.34 -10.59 -12.23
N ARG A 486 15.62 -10.26 -13.31
CA ARG A 486 15.96 -9.18 -14.25
C ARG A 486 15.46 -7.81 -13.76
N VAL A 487 16.05 -6.75 -14.28
CA VAL A 487 15.60 -5.38 -14.03
C VAL A 487 14.43 -5.05 -14.97
N PHE A 488 13.31 -4.64 -14.37
CA PHE A 488 12.15 -4.17 -15.12
C PHE A 488 12.37 -2.71 -15.56
N LEU A 489 12.19 -2.47 -16.86
CA LEU A 489 12.21 -1.13 -17.46
C LEU A 489 10.77 -0.60 -17.50
N ASP A 490 10.34 0.12 -16.46
CA ASP A 490 8.98 0.68 -16.41
C ASP A 490 8.90 1.96 -17.26
N SER A 491 8.41 1.81 -18.47
CA SER A 491 8.11 2.92 -19.39
C SER A 491 6.77 3.59 -19.11
N PHE A 492 5.91 2.96 -18.30
CA PHE A 492 4.54 3.40 -18.05
C PHE A 492 4.47 4.71 -17.25
N ARG A 493 5.58 5.10 -16.58
CA ARG A 493 5.70 6.37 -15.84
C ARG A 493 5.52 7.60 -16.72
N ASN A 494 5.58 7.46 -18.03
CA ASN A 494 5.40 8.55 -18.99
C ASN A 494 3.93 8.74 -19.44
N ALA A 495 3.04 7.79 -19.15
CA ALA A 495 1.65 7.84 -19.57
C ALA A 495 0.86 8.93 -18.81
N PHE A 496 -0.19 9.42 -19.43
CA PHE A 496 -1.07 10.44 -18.84
C PHE A 496 -1.55 10.03 -17.44
N GLY A 497 -1.42 10.92 -16.47
CA GLY A 497 -1.84 10.66 -15.09
C GLY A 497 -0.90 9.80 -14.27
N GLN A 498 0.22 9.34 -14.83
CA GLN A 498 1.25 8.62 -14.11
C GLN A 498 2.23 9.57 -13.44
N THR A 499 2.87 9.09 -12.40
CA THR A 499 3.77 9.90 -11.58
C THR A 499 5.04 9.15 -11.24
N VAL A 500 6.08 9.90 -10.99
CA VAL A 500 7.34 9.40 -10.42
C VAL A 500 7.72 10.23 -9.21
N VAL A 501 8.41 9.63 -8.25
CA VAL A 501 8.89 10.36 -7.08
C VAL A 501 9.78 11.52 -7.51
N SER A 502 9.49 12.72 -6.98
CA SER A 502 10.28 13.92 -7.27
C SER A 502 11.74 13.74 -6.85
N PRO A 503 12.71 14.29 -7.60
CA PRO A 503 14.04 14.53 -7.05
C PRO A 503 13.94 15.28 -5.73
N TYR A 504 14.84 15.00 -4.80
CA TYR A 504 14.88 15.56 -3.43
C TYR A 504 13.72 15.19 -2.53
N SER A 505 12.86 14.27 -2.92
CA SER A 505 11.76 13.79 -2.07
C SER A 505 12.22 12.65 -1.17
N VAL A 506 11.76 12.68 0.08
CA VAL A 506 11.97 11.59 1.05
C VAL A 506 11.14 10.37 0.64
N ARG A 507 11.60 9.17 1.00
CA ARG A 507 10.86 7.93 0.74
C ARG A 507 10.37 7.29 2.03
N ARG A 508 9.23 6.66 1.94
CA ARG A 508 8.61 5.86 2.99
C ARG A 508 9.33 4.51 3.15
N ARG A 509 10.54 4.56 3.68
CA ARG A 509 11.39 3.38 3.96
C ARG A 509 12.18 3.61 5.23
N PRO A 510 12.69 2.54 5.89
CA PRO A 510 13.69 2.69 6.95
C PRO A 510 14.80 3.65 6.54
N HIS A 511 15.39 4.34 7.48
CA HIS A 511 16.48 5.32 7.31
C HIS A 511 16.09 6.60 6.54
N ALA A 512 14.80 6.80 6.22
CA ALA A 512 14.31 7.99 5.50
C ALA A 512 15.16 8.36 4.27
N PRO A 513 15.37 7.44 3.29
CA PRO A 513 16.21 7.73 2.15
C PRO A 513 15.58 8.79 1.24
N VAL A 514 16.44 9.53 0.54
CA VAL A 514 16.07 10.62 -0.36
C VAL A 514 16.28 10.22 -1.81
N SER A 515 15.31 10.52 -2.66
CA SER A 515 15.41 10.38 -4.11
C SER A 515 16.40 11.43 -4.65
N THR A 516 17.64 11.01 -4.90
CA THR A 516 18.80 11.90 -5.02
C THR A 516 19.33 11.97 -6.46
N PRO A 517 19.39 13.17 -7.08
CA PRO A 517 20.14 13.42 -8.30
C PRO A 517 21.61 13.02 -8.19
N LEU A 518 22.11 12.31 -9.20
CA LEU A 518 23.48 11.83 -9.29
C LEU A 518 24.17 12.35 -10.57
N ALA A 519 25.49 12.55 -10.48
CA ALA A 519 26.32 12.56 -11.68
C ALA A 519 26.47 11.11 -12.19
N TRP A 520 26.63 10.92 -13.50
CA TRP A 520 26.84 9.57 -14.06
C TRP A 520 28.08 8.87 -13.48
N SER A 521 29.11 9.63 -13.06
CA SER A 521 30.28 9.10 -12.37
C SER A 521 30.02 8.56 -10.96
N GLU A 522 28.87 8.88 -10.37
CA GLU A 522 28.44 8.35 -9.07
C GLU A 522 27.63 7.05 -9.20
N VAL A 523 27.30 6.64 -10.43
CA VAL A 523 26.56 5.41 -10.71
C VAL A 523 27.54 4.23 -10.76
N VAL A 524 27.89 3.74 -9.59
CA VAL A 524 28.90 2.70 -9.38
C VAL A 524 28.28 1.50 -8.64
N PRO A 525 28.86 0.29 -8.75
CA PRO A 525 28.32 -0.91 -8.09
C PRO A 525 28.21 -0.83 -6.56
N SER A 526 28.98 0.05 -5.92
CA SER A 526 28.94 0.29 -4.48
C SER A 526 27.83 1.24 -4.03
N LEU A 527 27.07 1.83 -4.96
CA LEU A 527 25.95 2.74 -4.66
C LEU A 527 24.89 2.03 -3.82
N ARG A 528 24.36 2.71 -2.79
CA ARG A 528 23.27 2.26 -1.94
C ARG A 528 22.19 3.31 -1.80
N ALA A 529 20.96 2.91 -1.57
CA ALA A 529 19.85 3.84 -1.34
C ALA A 529 20.09 4.66 -0.05
N GLU A 530 20.69 4.05 0.96
CA GLU A 530 20.95 4.60 2.27
C GLU A 530 22.14 5.59 2.29
N ASP A 531 22.87 5.72 1.19
CA ASP A 531 23.94 6.74 1.06
C ASP A 531 23.38 8.16 1.16
N PHE A 532 22.07 8.33 0.93
CA PHE A 532 21.38 9.61 0.94
C PHE A 532 20.11 9.54 1.78
N THR A 533 20.19 9.99 3.02
CA THR A 533 19.08 10.00 3.98
C THR A 533 18.83 11.41 4.52
N ILE A 534 17.68 11.64 5.16
CA ILE A 534 17.41 12.92 5.84
C ILE A 534 18.60 13.33 6.73
N GLY A 535 19.22 12.39 7.44
CA GLY A 535 20.28 12.65 8.41
C GLY A 535 21.60 13.12 7.81
N ASN A 536 21.93 12.74 6.58
CA ASN A 536 23.21 13.06 5.95
C ASN A 536 23.10 13.99 4.73
N PHE A 537 21.87 14.36 4.34
CA PHE A 537 21.62 15.09 3.09
C PHE A 537 22.21 16.51 3.08
N ALA A 538 22.41 17.13 4.23
CA ALA A 538 23.04 18.45 4.33
C ALA A 538 24.44 18.50 3.71
N ALA A 539 25.21 17.41 3.78
CA ALA A 539 26.50 17.29 3.10
C ALA A 539 26.36 17.22 1.59
N ARG A 540 25.29 16.58 1.08
CA ARG A 540 24.98 16.52 -0.36
C ARG A 540 24.61 17.89 -0.91
N LEU A 541 23.86 18.69 -0.17
CA LEU A 541 23.45 20.05 -0.60
C LEU A 541 24.62 21.02 -0.77
N LYS A 542 25.74 20.80 -0.08
CA LYS A 542 26.96 21.59 -0.23
C LYS A 542 27.73 21.29 -1.54
N LYS A 543 27.47 20.14 -2.17
CA LYS A 543 28.08 19.77 -3.44
C LYS A 543 27.37 20.44 -4.61
N ARG A 544 28.09 20.60 -5.74
CA ARG A 544 27.48 21.05 -6.99
C ARG A 544 26.35 20.10 -7.36
N ASP A 545 25.18 20.66 -7.66
CA ASP A 545 24.04 19.88 -8.10
C ASP A 545 24.29 19.32 -9.51
N PRO A 546 24.34 17.99 -9.69
CA PRO A 546 24.59 17.40 -11.00
C PRO A 546 23.45 17.67 -12.00
N TRP A 547 22.26 18.05 -11.51
CA TRP A 547 21.09 18.34 -12.32
C TRP A 547 20.80 19.85 -12.50
N ALA A 548 21.70 20.75 -12.07
CA ALA A 548 21.53 22.20 -12.14
C ALA A 548 21.21 22.75 -13.55
N GLY A 549 21.51 22.01 -14.61
CA GLY A 549 21.24 22.38 -16.00
C GLY A 549 20.04 21.69 -16.64
N PHE A 550 19.34 20.82 -15.93
CA PHE A 550 18.32 19.93 -16.50
C PHE A 550 17.27 20.66 -17.35
N PHE A 551 16.56 21.61 -16.78
CA PHE A 551 15.49 22.34 -17.47
C PHE A 551 16.00 23.37 -18.52
N ARG A 552 17.28 23.64 -18.56
CA ARG A 552 17.92 24.46 -19.62
C ARG A 552 18.32 23.63 -20.83
N ARG A 553 18.59 22.33 -20.62
CA ARG A 553 18.96 21.39 -21.69
C ARG A 553 17.72 20.73 -22.27
N ARG A 554 16.93 21.50 -23.02
CA ARG A 554 15.75 21.01 -23.70
C ARG A 554 16.14 20.44 -25.06
N GLN A 555 15.77 19.20 -25.34
CA GLN A 555 16.12 18.45 -26.53
C GLN A 555 14.89 18.12 -27.34
N ALA A 556 14.95 18.19 -28.66
CA ALA A 556 13.89 17.66 -29.52
C ALA A 556 13.86 16.12 -29.39
N LEU A 557 12.71 15.55 -29.19
CA LEU A 557 12.54 14.08 -29.12
C LEU A 557 12.26 13.48 -30.50
N GLU A 558 11.80 14.27 -31.43
CA GLU A 558 11.36 13.86 -32.77
C GLU A 558 12.45 13.11 -33.56
N PRO A 559 13.74 13.53 -33.58
CA PRO A 559 14.79 12.77 -34.26
C PRO A 559 14.97 11.35 -33.73
N ALA A 560 14.88 11.19 -32.39
CA ALA A 560 14.96 9.88 -31.75
C ALA A 560 13.73 9.02 -32.01
N LEU A 561 12.52 9.64 -32.06
CA LEU A 561 11.29 8.94 -32.45
C LEU A 561 11.40 8.40 -33.88
N GLU A 562 11.91 9.20 -34.84
CA GLU A 562 12.08 8.77 -36.23
C GLU A 562 13.17 7.69 -36.36
N ALA A 563 14.29 7.83 -35.64
CA ALA A 563 15.32 6.79 -35.60
C ALA A 563 14.76 5.45 -35.10
N LEU A 564 13.94 5.46 -34.05
CA LEU A 564 13.33 4.24 -33.52
C LEU A 564 12.25 3.63 -34.43
N LYS A 565 11.60 4.41 -35.29
CA LYS A 565 10.64 3.89 -36.29
C LYS A 565 11.32 3.15 -37.45
N ARG A 566 12.56 3.61 -37.81
CA ARG A 566 13.32 3.02 -38.94
C ARG A 566 14.06 1.73 -38.56
N LEU A 567 14.35 1.55 -37.31
CA LEU A 567 14.95 0.33 -36.76
C LEU A 567 13.93 -0.77 -36.52
#